data_4e5cfb5f17c4cbb0e3e1f44417c43158
#
_entry.id   4e5cfb5f17c4cbb0e3e1f44417c43158
#
_cell.length_a   1.000
_cell.length_b   1.000
_cell.length_c   1.000
_cell.angle_alpha   90.00
_cell.angle_beta   90.00
_cell.angle_gamma   90.00
#
_symmetry.space_group_name_H-M   'P 1'
#
loop_
_entity.id
_entity.type
_entity.pdbx_description
1 polymer ?
#
loop_
_entity_poly.entity_id
_entity_poly.type
_entity_poly.pdbx_seq_one_letter_code
_entity_poly.pdbx_strand_id
1 'polypeptide(L)'
;MKRRQLMGYAGAGLVTALVTTLGSESQADAQSSGLSVKWLGHTCFLFTGGGAKVLVNPFRTVGCTAGYRPPKVAADLVLISSQLLDEGAVDVLPGNAKLIYEPGVYEFKGIKFQGVAIDHDRKGGKQFGSNTAWSWKQGGINILHLGGAAAPISIEQKILMGRPDVAFIPVGGSAKAYNAEEAKQAVQVLNPKLVIPTHYRTQAADAAKCDLSPLDNFLTLMQGMTVRRSNGDSISISPKDLPEKGEIQVLSYKF
;
A
#
# COMPACT_ATOMS: atom_id res chain seq x y z
N MET A 1 52.37 -23.10 62.30
CA MET A 1 53.66 -22.55 62.79
C MET A 1 54.23 -21.61 61.74
N LYS A 2 54.56 -20.36 62.21
CA LYS A 2 55.58 -19.40 61.68
C LYS A 2 55.38 -18.91 60.27
N ARG A 3 54.90 -17.66 60.03
CA ARG A 3 55.58 -16.34 60.23
C ARG A 3 56.71 -16.05 59.25
N ARG A 4 56.50 -14.93 58.61
CA ARG A 4 57.37 -13.78 58.35
C ARG A 4 57.71 -13.61 56.88
N GLN A 5 57.23 -12.51 56.29
CA GLN A 5 57.77 -11.15 56.12
C GLN A 5 59.03 -11.11 55.22
N LEU A 6 59.01 -10.33 54.20
CA LEU A 6 59.50 -8.95 54.13
C LEU A 6 59.47 -8.42 52.69
N MET A 7 58.88 -7.28 52.56
CA MET A 7 59.32 -6.02 51.97
C MET A 7 60.24 -6.03 50.76
N GLY A 8 59.87 -5.29 49.75
CA GLY A 8 60.77 -4.27 49.28
C GLY A 8 60.67 -3.90 47.79
N TYR A 9 60.42 -2.68 47.62
CA TYR A 9 60.83 -1.73 46.58
C TYR A 9 59.96 -1.49 45.35
N ALA A 10 59.55 -0.27 45.29
CA ALA A 10 59.08 0.66 44.34
C ALA A 10 59.67 0.54 42.92
N GLY A 11 58.84 0.71 41.97
CA GLY A 11 59.17 0.99 40.59
C GLY A 11 57.96 1.60 39.91
N ALA A 12 57.98 2.93 39.83
CA ALA A 12 56.96 3.68 39.07
C ALA A 12 57.05 3.38 37.60
N GLY A 13 55.96 2.93 37.03
CA GLY A 13 55.78 2.80 35.59
C GLY A 13 54.34 3.13 35.27
N LEU A 14 54.07 4.41 34.99
CA LEU A 14 52.82 4.89 34.38
C LEU A 14 52.75 4.31 32.96
N VAL A 15 51.99 3.25 32.77
CA VAL A 15 51.52 2.82 31.48
C VAL A 15 50.08 3.29 31.36
N THR A 16 49.91 4.46 30.75
CA THR A 16 48.58 4.93 30.27
C THR A 16 48.12 4.04 29.11
N ALA A 17 47.35 3.00 29.44
CA ALA A 17 46.62 2.26 28.42
C ALA A 17 45.48 3.14 27.93
N LEU A 18 45.64 3.76 26.77
CA LEU A 18 44.54 4.29 25.99
C LEU A 18 43.68 3.10 25.57
N VAL A 19 42.60 2.84 26.32
CA VAL A 19 41.50 2.00 25.86
C VAL A 19 40.72 2.86 24.87
N THR A 20 41.04 2.79 23.59
CA THR A 20 40.13 3.20 22.53
C THR A 20 39.00 2.20 22.51
N THR A 21 37.93 2.51 23.22
CA THR A 21 36.63 1.87 22.99
C THR A 21 36.22 2.29 21.57
N LEU A 22 36.49 1.43 20.60
CA LEU A 22 35.79 1.42 19.33
C LEU A 22 34.34 1.10 19.68
N GLY A 23 33.58 2.16 19.96
CA GLY A 23 32.14 2.11 19.94
C GLY A 23 31.75 1.74 18.51
N SER A 24 31.37 0.47 18.32
CA SER A 24 30.54 0.08 17.20
C SER A 24 29.23 0.82 17.40
N GLU A 25 29.16 2.06 16.90
CA GLU A 25 27.90 2.66 16.59
C GLU A 25 27.24 1.72 15.57
N SER A 26 26.35 0.85 16.09
CA SER A 26 25.32 0.26 15.28
C SER A 26 24.60 1.46 14.66
N GLN A 27 24.95 1.78 13.41
CA GLN A 27 24.08 2.54 12.55
C GLN A 27 22.79 1.68 12.46
N ALA A 28 21.89 1.90 13.41
CA ALA A 28 20.49 1.63 13.19
C ALA A 28 20.19 2.48 11.96
N ASP A 29 20.10 1.84 10.79
CA ASP A 29 19.55 2.46 9.60
C ASP A 29 18.29 3.18 10.05
N ALA A 30 18.35 4.51 10.09
CA ALA A 30 17.19 5.34 10.32
C ALA A 30 16.29 5.07 9.11
N GLN A 31 15.47 4.05 9.26
CA GLN A 31 14.48 3.62 8.29
C GLN A 31 13.64 4.86 8.04
N SER A 32 13.86 5.52 6.90
CA SER A 32 13.22 6.79 6.57
C SER A 32 11.73 6.63 6.82
N SER A 33 11.24 7.31 7.88
CA SER A 33 9.83 7.26 8.27
C SER A 33 9.03 7.93 7.16
N GLY A 34 8.44 7.13 6.28
CA GLY A 34 7.62 7.61 5.18
C GLY A 34 7.38 6.56 4.11
N LEU A 35 6.34 6.79 3.37
CA LEU A 35 5.87 5.96 2.29
C LEU A 35 5.79 6.80 1.01
N SER A 36 6.49 6.40 -0.04
CA SER A 36 6.27 6.92 -1.38
C SER A 36 5.26 6.03 -2.10
N VAL A 37 4.23 6.64 -2.65
CA VAL A 37 3.18 5.96 -3.41
C VAL A 37 3.14 6.52 -4.81
N LYS A 38 3.28 5.66 -5.81
CA LYS A 38 3.19 6.03 -7.22
C LYS A 38 2.02 5.31 -7.88
N TRP A 39 1.12 6.08 -8.48
CA TRP A 39 0.03 5.57 -9.30
C TRP A 39 0.52 5.25 -10.71
N LEU A 40 0.32 4.02 -11.14
CA LEU A 40 0.70 3.55 -12.47
C LEU A 40 -0.50 3.44 -13.41
N GLY A 41 -1.67 3.84 -12.94
CA GLY A 41 -2.94 3.78 -13.66
C GLY A 41 -3.92 2.77 -13.03
N HIS A 42 -5.21 2.99 -13.24
CA HIS A 42 -6.30 2.12 -12.78
C HIS A 42 -6.20 1.81 -11.28
N THR A 43 -6.08 0.53 -10.90
CA THR A 43 -5.84 0.04 -9.53
C THR A 43 -4.37 -0.22 -9.23
N CYS A 44 -3.46 0.11 -10.17
CA CYS A 44 -2.05 -0.23 -10.04
C CYS A 44 -1.24 0.85 -9.32
N PHE A 45 -0.59 0.45 -8.22
CA PHE A 45 0.25 1.34 -7.40
C PHE A 45 1.55 0.68 -7.00
N LEU A 46 2.64 1.46 -7.00
CA LEU A 46 3.93 1.10 -6.43
C LEU A 46 4.12 1.81 -5.10
N PHE A 47 4.35 1.04 -4.05
CA PHE A 47 4.64 1.50 -2.69
C PHE A 47 6.12 1.30 -2.39
N THR A 48 6.81 2.36 -1.99
CA THR A 48 8.24 2.32 -1.65
C THR A 48 8.47 2.92 -0.28
N GLY A 49 9.08 2.15 0.61
CA GLY A 49 9.39 2.54 1.98
C GLY A 49 9.64 1.31 2.85
N GLY A 50 10.17 1.50 4.07
CA GLY A 50 10.41 0.38 4.98
C GLY A 50 11.30 -0.74 4.40
N GLY A 51 12.23 -0.43 3.49
CA GLY A 51 13.13 -1.40 2.87
C GLY A 51 12.51 -2.28 1.77
N ALA A 52 11.29 -2.01 1.33
CA ALA A 52 10.61 -2.81 0.31
C ALA A 52 9.94 -1.96 -0.77
N LYS A 53 9.87 -2.51 -1.98
CA LYS A 53 9.05 -2.05 -3.09
C LYS A 53 7.92 -3.05 -3.32
N VAL A 54 6.70 -2.64 -3.05
CA VAL A 54 5.48 -3.44 -3.19
C VAL A 54 4.66 -2.89 -4.35
N LEU A 55 4.41 -3.71 -5.36
CA LEU A 55 3.52 -3.39 -6.48
C LEU A 55 2.17 -4.07 -6.27
N VAL A 56 1.10 -3.32 -6.44
CA VAL A 56 -0.27 -3.86 -6.35
C VAL A 56 -0.94 -3.75 -7.71
N ASN A 57 -1.63 -4.81 -8.12
CA ASN A 57 -2.52 -4.89 -9.29
C ASN A 57 -1.90 -4.42 -10.62
N PRO A 58 -0.83 -5.05 -11.13
CA PRO A 58 -0.36 -4.80 -12.49
C PRO A 58 -1.44 -5.21 -13.50
N PHE A 59 -1.53 -4.49 -14.63
CA PHE A 59 -2.60 -4.64 -15.61
C PHE A 59 -2.08 -4.75 -17.04
N ARG A 60 -2.88 -5.31 -17.93
CA ARG A 60 -2.74 -5.18 -19.39
C ARG A 60 -3.46 -3.94 -19.88
N THR A 61 -2.93 -3.33 -20.94
CA THR A 61 -3.47 -2.11 -21.56
C THR A 61 -4.62 -2.46 -22.51
N VAL A 62 -5.81 -2.73 -21.96
CA VAL A 62 -7.02 -3.11 -22.69
C VAL A 62 -8.25 -2.44 -22.08
N GLY A 63 -9.25 -2.12 -22.89
CA GLY A 63 -10.51 -1.54 -22.43
C GLY A 63 -10.31 -0.25 -21.63
N CYS A 64 -10.72 -0.25 -20.36
CA CYS A 64 -10.57 0.91 -19.46
C CYS A 64 -9.12 1.29 -19.17
N THR A 65 -8.16 0.42 -19.46
CA THR A 65 -6.73 0.65 -19.21
C THR A 65 -5.93 0.89 -20.51
N ALA A 66 -6.57 0.93 -21.66
CA ALA A 66 -5.92 0.92 -22.97
C ALA A 66 -4.92 2.08 -23.20
N GLY A 67 -5.18 3.27 -22.68
CA GLY A 67 -4.31 4.44 -22.84
C GLY A 67 -3.27 4.62 -21.74
N TYR A 68 -3.22 3.77 -20.71
CA TYR A 68 -2.13 3.78 -19.74
C TYR A 68 -0.88 3.13 -20.32
N ARG A 69 0.28 3.53 -19.83
CA ARG A 69 1.52 2.80 -20.10
C ARG A 69 1.53 1.48 -19.32
N PRO A 70 2.01 0.38 -19.89
CA PRO A 70 2.17 -0.85 -19.15
C PRO A 70 3.01 -0.63 -17.89
N PRO A 71 2.65 -1.21 -16.72
CA PRO A 71 3.35 -0.99 -15.44
C PRO A 71 4.69 -1.73 -15.37
N LYS A 72 5.64 -1.37 -16.25
CA LYS A 72 6.98 -1.99 -16.33
C LYS A 72 7.90 -1.41 -15.26
N VAL A 73 7.67 -1.78 -14.01
CA VAL A 73 8.47 -1.33 -12.87
C VAL A 73 9.02 -2.52 -12.09
N ALA A 74 10.26 -2.39 -11.58
CA ALA A 74 10.83 -3.40 -10.69
C ALA A 74 10.20 -3.28 -9.30
N ALA A 75 9.79 -4.43 -8.75
CA ALA A 75 9.27 -4.56 -7.40
C ALA A 75 9.93 -5.76 -6.70
N ASP A 76 9.93 -5.75 -5.37
CA ASP A 76 10.37 -6.90 -4.57
C ASP A 76 9.21 -7.89 -4.37
N LEU A 77 8.01 -7.36 -4.19
CA LEU A 77 6.77 -8.09 -3.97
C LEU A 77 5.67 -7.56 -4.89
N VAL A 78 4.89 -8.46 -5.44
CA VAL A 78 3.67 -8.17 -6.19
C VAL A 78 2.48 -8.74 -5.44
N LEU A 79 1.48 -7.91 -5.18
CA LEU A 79 0.18 -8.29 -4.64
C LEU A 79 -0.84 -8.12 -5.75
N ILE A 80 -1.68 -9.11 -6.00
CA ILE A 80 -2.81 -8.98 -6.91
C ILE A 80 -4.12 -9.25 -6.18
N SER A 81 -5.12 -8.47 -6.50
CA SER A 81 -6.46 -8.60 -5.90
C SER A 81 -7.29 -9.65 -6.62
N SER A 82 -7.11 -9.79 -7.92
CA SER A 82 -7.75 -10.82 -8.75
C SER A 82 -6.82 -11.23 -9.89
N GLN A 83 -7.16 -12.32 -10.59
CA GLN A 83 -6.42 -12.78 -11.75
C GLN A 83 -6.94 -12.19 -13.08
N LEU A 84 -7.81 -11.18 -13.01
CA LEU A 84 -8.29 -10.48 -14.18
C LEU A 84 -7.19 -9.63 -14.83
N LEU A 85 -7.26 -9.41 -16.13
CA LEU A 85 -6.20 -8.73 -16.91
C LEU A 85 -5.96 -7.27 -16.48
N ASP A 86 -6.93 -6.65 -15.86
CA ASP A 86 -6.85 -5.27 -15.37
C ASP A 86 -6.37 -5.14 -13.91
N GLU A 87 -6.11 -6.28 -13.22
CA GLU A 87 -5.65 -6.30 -11.83
C GLU A 87 -4.59 -7.36 -11.50
N GLY A 88 -4.33 -8.30 -12.42
CA GLY A 88 -3.47 -9.46 -12.16
C GLY A 88 -2.52 -9.84 -13.29
N ALA A 89 -2.19 -8.90 -14.18
CA ALA A 89 -1.31 -9.17 -15.32
C ALA A 89 0.18 -9.18 -14.91
N VAL A 90 0.61 -10.16 -14.15
CA VAL A 90 1.99 -10.27 -13.64
C VAL A 90 3.03 -10.57 -14.73
N ASP A 91 2.61 -11.14 -15.85
CA ASP A 91 3.45 -11.48 -17.00
C ASP A 91 4.00 -10.25 -17.76
N VAL A 92 3.45 -9.05 -17.50
CA VAL A 92 3.97 -7.79 -18.09
C VAL A 92 5.14 -7.20 -17.31
N LEU A 93 5.47 -7.75 -16.14
CA LEU A 93 6.47 -7.20 -15.23
C LEU A 93 7.89 -7.68 -15.54
N PRO A 94 8.91 -6.84 -15.36
CA PRO A 94 10.29 -7.27 -15.43
C PRO A 94 10.72 -7.99 -14.14
N GLY A 95 11.62 -8.96 -14.27
CA GLY A 95 12.29 -9.62 -13.14
C GLY A 95 11.46 -10.72 -12.47
N ASN A 96 11.89 -11.13 -11.27
CA ASN A 96 11.32 -12.26 -10.52
C ASN A 96 10.83 -11.80 -9.14
N ALA A 97 9.91 -10.82 -9.10
CA ALA A 97 9.30 -10.40 -7.85
C ALA A 97 8.51 -11.57 -7.21
N LYS A 98 8.50 -11.64 -5.88
CA LYS A 98 7.62 -12.59 -5.18
C LYS A 98 6.17 -12.21 -5.46
N LEU A 99 5.32 -13.18 -5.80
CA LEU A 99 3.89 -12.99 -6.03
C LEU A 99 3.09 -13.53 -4.85
N ILE A 100 2.09 -12.76 -4.39
CA ILE A 100 1.06 -13.17 -3.43
C ILE A 100 -0.30 -12.74 -3.98
N TYR A 101 -1.27 -13.66 -4.01
CA TYR A 101 -2.59 -13.42 -4.63
C TYR A 101 -3.76 -14.04 -3.85
N GLU A 102 -3.49 -14.99 -2.94
CA GLU A 102 -4.55 -15.62 -2.15
C GLU A 102 -4.79 -14.86 -0.84
N PRO A 103 -6.03 -14.85 -0.32
CA PRO A 103 -6.31 -14.36 1.02
C PRO A 103 -5.49 -15.12 2.07
N GLY A 104 -5.04 -14.44 3.12
CA GLY A 104 -4.23 -15.05 4.18
C GLY A 104 -3.28 -14.05 4.83
N VAL A 105 -2.42 -14.57 5.70
CA VAL A 105 -1.37 -13.79 6.39
C VAL A 105 -0.02 -14.19 5.85
N TYR A 106 0.77 -13.19 5.43
CA TYR A 106 2.08 -13.39 4.84
C TYR A 106 3.10 -12.48 5.49
N GLU A 107 4.36 -12.86 5.43
CA GLU A 107 5.47 -12.01 5.82
C GLU A 107 6.50 -11.93 4.70
N PHE A 108 6.97 -10.71 4.43
CA PHE A 108 8.01 -10.44 3.45
C PHE A 108 8.87 -9.26 3.90
N LYS A 109 10.18 -9.44 4.00
CA LYS A 109 11.13 -8.41 4.48
C LYS A 109 10.70 -7.77 5.81
N GLY A 110 10.16 -8.57 6.75
CA GLY A 110 9.70 -8.09 8.06
C GLY A 110 8.37 -7.31 8.02
N ILE A 111 7.72 -7.19 6.86
CA ILE A 111 6.40 -6.59 6.70
C ILE A 111 5.35 -7.68 6.67
N LYS A 112 4.33 -7.56 7.53
CA LYS A 112 3.16 -8.45 7.53
C LYS A 112 2.09 -7.93 6.60
N PHE A 113 1.57 -8.81 5.74
CA PHE A 113 0.50 -8.56 4.79
C PHE A 113 -0.71 -9.42 5.15
N GLN A 114 -1.86 -8.80 5.24
CA GLN A 114 -3.15 -9.46 5.46
C GLN A 114 -3.97 -9.37 4.19
N GLY A 115 -4.22 -10.49 3.54
CA GLY A 115 -5.18 -10.62 2.44
C GLY A 115 -6.55 -11.01 2.99
N VAL A 116 -7.58 -10.23 2.67
CA VAL A 116 -8.97 -10.47 3.07
C VAL A 116 -9.82 -10.69 1.85
N ALA A 117 -10.49 -11.85 1.76
CA ALA A 117 -11.41 -12.15 0.68
C ALA A 117 -12.65 -11.24 0.76
N ILE A 118 -13.04 -10.69 -0.38
CA ILE A 118 -14.28 -9.95 -0.58
C ILE A 118 -14.78 -10.25 -1.99
N ASP A 119 -16.10 -10.39 -2.18
CA ASP A 119 -16.63 -10.73 -3.49
C ASP A 119 -16.31 -9.65 -4.54
N HIS A 120 -15.91 -10.11 -5.73
CA HIS A 120 -15.56 -9.26 -6.86
C HIS A 120 -16.78 -8.92 -7.74
N ASP A 121 -17.96 -9.22 -7.25
CA ASP A 121 -19.25 -8.86 -7.87
C ASP A 121 -20.37 -8.81 -6.82
N ARG A 122 -21.55 -8.32 -7.25
CA ARG A 122 -22.75 -8.22 -6.41
C ARG A 122 -23.58 -9.51 -6.38
N LYS A 123 -23.01 -10.63 -6.86
CA LYS A 123 -23.69 -11.94 -6.97
C LYS A 123 -23.01 -13.00 -6.10
N GLY A 124 -22.25 -12.60 -5.07
CA GLY A 124 -21.53 -13.52 -4.20
C GLY A 124 -20.33 -14.19 -4.91
N GLY A 125 -19.61 -13.44 -5.74
CA GLY A 125 -18.43 -13.94 -6.47
C GLY A 125 -18.74 -14.87 -7.64
N LYS A 126 -20.02 -15.05 -8.00
CA LYS A 126 -20.42 -16.04 -9.05
C LYS A 126 -20.01 -15.64 -10.46
N GLN A 127 -19.74 -14.34 -10.71
CA GLN A 127 -19.44 -13.84 -12.04
C GLN A 127 -17.94 -13.55 -12.21
N PHE A 128 -17.30 -12.93 -11.23
CA PHE A 128 -15.89 -12.50 -11.29
C PHE A 128 -15.02 -13.11 -10.19
N GLY A 129 -15.59 -13.99 -9.36
CA GLY A 129 -14.85 -14.67 -8.31
C GLY A 129 -14.65 -13.80 -7.07
N SER A 130 -13.56 -14.08 -6.38
CA SER A 130 -13.14 -13.36 -5.17
C SER A 130 -12.07 -12.34 -5.52
N ASN A 131 -12.15 -11.19 -4.88
CA ASN A 131 -11.12 -10.17 -4.81
C ASN A 131 -10.40 -10.27 -3.46
N THR A 132 -9.09 -10.13 -3.44
CA THR A 132 -8.31 -10.02 -2.21
C THR A 132 -8.04 -8.55 -1.90
N ALA A 133 -8.63 -8.05 -0.82
CA ALA A 133 -8.27 -6.75 -0.26
C ALA A 133 -6.99 -6.91 0.58
N TRP A 134 -5.99 -6.06 0.35
CA TRP A 134 -4.68 -6.14 1.00
C TRP A 134 -4.52 -5.07 2.06
N SER A 135 -4.18 -5.49 3.29
CA SER A 135 -3.86 -4.62 4.42
C SER A 135 -2.44 -4.90 4.91
N TRP A 136 -1.63 -3.84 5.11
CA TRP A 136 -0.26 -3.96 5.65
C TRP A 136 0.22 -2.64 6.24
N LYS A 137 1.32 -2.69 6.99
CA LYS A 137 1.99 -1.49 7.51
C LYS A 137 3.35 -1.31 6.84
N GLN A 138 3.58 -0.17 6.18
CA GLN A 138 4.84 0.15 5.50
C GLN A 138 5.21 1.62 5.71
N GLY A 139 6.48 1.92 6.01
CA GLY A 139 6.93 3.28 6.29
C GLY A 139 6.21 3.95 7.45
N GLY A 140 5.68 3.17 8.40
CA GLY A 140 4.88 3.65 9.53
C GLY A 140 3.39 3.87 9.23
N ILE A 141 2.93 3.68 7.99
CA ILE A 141 1.57 3.90 7.50
C ILE A 141 0.80 2.57 7.43
N ASN A 142 -0.41 2.51 7.99
CA ASN A 142 -1.34 1.40 7.80
C ASN A 142 -2.10 1.61 6.47
N ILE A 143 -1.88 0.71 5.54
CA ILE A 143 -2.38 0.78 4.17
C ILE A 143 -3.46 -0.27 3.99
N LEU A 144 -4.54 0.08 3.29
CA LEU A 144 -5.55 -0.84 2.79
C LEU A 144 -5.78 -0.58 1.30
N HIS A 145 -5.65 -1.60 0.48
CA HIS A 145 -5.96 -1.57 -0.94
C HIS A 145 -7.11 -2.53 -1.24
N LEU A 146 -8.27 -2.00 -1.62
CA LEU A 146 -9.48 -2.80 -1.81
C LEU A 146 -9.55 -3.54 -3.16
N GLY A 147 -8.61 -3.25 -4.09
CA GLY A 147 -8.65 -3.84 -5.43
C GLY A 147 -9.95 -3.50 -6.15
N GLY A 148 -10.58 -4.50 -6.74
CA GLY A 148 -11.90 -4.44 -7.37
C GLY A 148 -13.02 -4.93 -6.47
N ALA A 149 -13.02 -4.62 -5.17
CA ALA A 149 -14.09 -4.99 -4.27
C ALA A 149 -15.45 -4.46 -4.75
N ALA A 150 -16.48 -5.33 -4.74
CA ALA A 150 -17.82 -5.02 -5.24
C ALA A 150 -18.94 -5.44 -4.28
N ALA A 151 -18.63 -6.07 -3.16
CA ALA A 151 -19.58 -6.44 -2.12
C ALA A 151 -19.43 -5.57 -0.87
N PRO A 152 -20.50 -5.34 -0.08
CA PRO A 152 -20.41 -4.62 1.19
C PRO A 152 -19.39 -5.28 2.13
N ILE A 153 -18.64 -4.48 2.86
CA ILE A 153 -17.67 -4.95 3.84
C ILE A 153 -18.42 -5.51 5.06
N SER A 154 -18.22 -6.80 5.37
CA SER A 154 -18.80 -7.43 6.56
C SER A 154 -18.06 -6.98 7.84
N ILE A 155 -18.65 -7.29 9.00
CA ILE A 155 -18.03 -7.00 10.30
C ILE A 155 -16.71 -7.75 10.45
N GLU A 156 -16.67 -9.01 10.03
CA GLU A 156 -15.49 -9.86 10.08
C GLU A 156 -14.37 -9.30 9.17
N GLN A 157 -14.72 -8.91 7.95
CA GLN A 157 -13.78 -8.29 7.03
C GLN A 157 -13.25 -6.96 7.58
N LYS A 158 -14.12 -6.12 8.16
CA LYS A 158 -13.71 -4.87 8.83
C LYS A 158 -12.70 -5.12 9.95
N ILE A 159 -12.92 -6.16 10.78
CA ILE A 159 -12.02 -6.53 11.87
C ILE A 159 -10.66 -6.94 11.31
N LEU A 160 -10.63 -7.75 10.25
CA LEU A 160 -9.39 -8.21 9.61
C LEU A 160 -8.63 -7.08 8.90
N MET A 161 -9.34 -6.17 8.24
CA MET A 161 -8.75 -5.01 7.56
C MET A 161 -8.26 -3.94 8.54
N GLY A 162 -8.84 -3.87 9.74
CA GLY A 162 -8.58 -2.85 10.74
C GLY A 162 -9.03 -1.46 10.30
N ARG A 163 -8.48 -0.43 10.96
CA ARG A 163 -8.65 0.97 10.55
C ARG A 163 -7.40 1.44 9.82
N PRO A 164 -7.45 1.64 8.49
CA PRO A 164 -6.31 2.09 7.73
C PRO A 164 -6.03 3.58 7.95
N ASP A 165 -4.76 3.98 7.86
CA ASP A 165 -4.40 5.38 7.72
C ASP A 165 -4.70 5.85 6.29
N VAL A 166 -4.39 5.01 5.28
CA VAL A 166 -4.62 5.28 3.86
C VAL A 166 -5.39 4.13 3.24
N ALA A 167 -6.51 4.43 2.59
CA ALA A 167 -7.33 3.45 1.88
C ALA A 167 -7.42 3.77 0.37
N PHE A 168 -7.09 2.78 -0.45
CA PHE A 168 -7.25 2.79 -1.91
C PHE A 168 -8.58 2.12 -2.24
N ILE A 169 -9.55 2.92 -2.69
CA ILE A 169 -10.94 2.50 -2.81
C ILE A 169 -11.40 2.63 -4.25
N PRO A 170 -11.91 1.55 -4.90
CA PRO A 170 -12.51 1.63 -6.22
C PRO A 170 -13.81 2.44 -6.16
N VAL A 171 -14.02 3.36 -7.12
CA VAL A 171 -15.16 4.29 -7.10
C VAL A 171 -15.93 4.38 -8.43
N GLY A 172 -15.42 3.73 -9.48
CA GLY A 172 -15.95 3.88 -10.84
C GLY A 172 -17.08 2.93 -11.21
N GLY A 173 -17.42 1.98 -10.35
CA GLY A 173 -18.51 1.05 -10.63
C GLY A 173 -18.12 -0.08 -11.55
N SER A 174 -18.96 -0.34 -12.55
CA SER A 174 -19.03 -1.56 -13.34
C SER A 174 -19.58 -2.76 -12.56
N ALA A 175 -19.58 -3.94 -13.19
CA ALA A 175 -20.08 -5.15 -12.55
C ALA A 175 -19.16 -5.70 -11.46
N LYS A 176 -17.90 -5.26 -11.40
CA LYS A 176 -16.82 -5.84 -10.60
C LYS A 176 -16.08 -4.85 -9.69
N ALA A 177 -16.67 -3.72 -9.37
CA ALA A 177 -16.10 -2.77 -8.42
C ALA A 177 -17.20 -1.91 -7.79
N TYR A 178 -16.89 -1.26 -6.67
CA TYR A 178 -17.81 -0.31 -6.05
C TYR A 178 -18.18 0.83 -7.00
N ASN A 179 -19.47 1.13 -7.07
CA ASN A 179 -19.93 2.40 -7.58
C ASN A 179 -19.70 3.50 -6.52
N ALA A 180 -20.09 4.74 -6.85
CA ALA A 180 -19.83 5.89 -5.98
C ALA A 180 -20.53 5.78 -4.61
N GLU A 181 -21.76 5.24 -4.55
CA GLU A 181 -22.52 5.04 -3.31
C GLU A 181 -21.90 3.94 -2.44
N GLU A 182 -21.54 2.81 -3.04
CA GLU A 182 -20.88 1.70 -2.34
C GLU A 182 -19.50 2.11 -1.84
N ALA A 183 -18.74 2.89 -2.63
CA ALA A 183 -17.47 3.45 -2.20
C ALA A 183 -17.63 4.42 -1.03
N LYS A 184 -18.65 5.27 -1.01
CA LYS A 184 -19.01 6.12 0.14
C LYS A 184 -19.29 5.29 1.38
N GLN A 185 -20.06 4.20 1.26
CA GLN A 185 -20.33 3.28 2.37
C GLN A 185 -19.03 2.63 2.88
N ALA A 186 -18.14 2.19 1.98
CA ALA A 186 -16.85 1.63 2.36
C ALA A 186 -15.98 2.65 3.13
N VAL A 187 -15.95 3.92 2.71
CA VAL A 187 -15.27 5.01 3.45
C VAL A 187 -15.85 5.16 4.85
N GLN A 188 -17.17 5.15 4.99
CA GLN A 188 -17.84 5.28 6.29
C GLN A 188 -17.54 4.09 7.22
N VAL A 189 -17.52 2.86 6.69
CA VAL A 189 -17.23 1.64 7.45
C VAL A 189 -15.78 1.60 7.92
N LEU A 190 -14.83 1.93 7.03
CA LEU A 190 -13.39 1.86 7.28
C LEU A 190 -12.85 3.07 8.03
N ASN A 191 -13.46 4.23 7.85
CA ASN A 191 -13.09 5.50 8.45
C ASN A 191 -11.56 5.81 8.34
N PRO A 192 -10.99 5.79 7.12
CA PRO A 192 -9.57 6.08 6.91
C PRO A 192 -9.28 7.56 7.13
N LYS A 193 -8.00 7.89 7.39
CA LYS A 193 -7.54 9.28 7.42
C LYS A 193 -7.40 9.86 6.02
N LEU A 194 -6.93 9.04 5.07
CA LEU A 194 -6.74 9.45 3.68
C LEU A 194 -7.38 8.44 2.74
N VAL A 195 -8.24 8.90 1.84
CA VAL A 195 -8.85 8.12 0.77
C VAL A 195 -8.15 8.43 -0.55
N ILE A 196 -7.68 7.41 -1.23
CA ILE A 196 -7.18 7.51 -2.60
C ILE A 196 -8.16 6.76 -3.50
N PRO A 197 -8.98 7.48 -4.30
CA PRO A 197 -9.92 6.84 -5.21
C PRO A 197 -9.16 6.15 -6.35
N THR A 198 -9.63 4.97 -6.72
CA THR A 198 -9.07 4.11 -7.77
C THR A 198 -10.17 3.62 -8.71
N HIS A 199 -9.82 2.90 -9.77
CA HIS A 199 -10.76 2.18 -10.63
C HIS A 199 -11.92 3.07 -11.13
N TYR A 200 -11.61 4.25 -11.65
CA TYR A 200 -12.56 5.16 -12.27
C TYR A 200 -12.14 5.51 -13.70
N ARG A 201 -13.08 5.96 -14.52
CA ARG A 201 -12.82 6.33 -15.91
C ARG A 201 -11.92 7.57 -15.99
N THR A 202 -10.83 7.43 -16.71
CA THR A 202 -9.90 8.51 -17.07
C THR A 202 -9.81 8.65 -18.59
N GLN A 203 -8.97 9.55 -19.07
CA GLN A 203 -8.67 9.64 -20.53
C GLN A 203 -7.92 8.42 -21.09
N ALA A 204 -7.42 7.50 -20.23
CA ALA A 204 -6.88 6.21 -20.68
C ALA A 204 -7.94 5.26 -21.24
N ALA A 205 -9.20 5.52 -20.95
CA ALA A 205 -10.27 4.63 -21.33
C ALA A 205 -10.56 4.70 -22.82
N ASP A 206 -10.70 3.54 -23.46
CA ASP A 206 -11.45 3.43 -24.71
C ASP A 206 -12.94 3.57 -24.37
N ALA A 207 -13.51 4.75 -24.68
CA ALA A 207 -14.89 5.09 -24.30
C ALA A 207 -15.94 4.08 -24.82
N ALA A 208 -15.65 3.37 -25.91
CA ALA A 208 -16.55 2.35 -26.47
C ALA A 208 -16.45 1.00 -25.71
N LYS A 209 -15.41 0.81 -24.89
CA LYS A 209 -15.12 -0.47 -24.21
C LYS A 209 -14.97 -0.33 -22.70
N CYS A 210 -15.25 0.84 -22.13
CA CYS A 210 -15.12 1.12 -20.72
C CYS A 210 -16.45 1.53 -20.10
N ASP A 211 -16.90 0.72 -19.15
CA ASP A 211 -18.15 0.92 -18.42
C ASP A 211 -17.99 1.66 -17.09
N LEU A 212 -16.76 2.14 -16.79
CA LEU A 212 -16.49 2.87 -15.55
C LEU A 212 -17.07 4.28 -15.58
N SER A 213 -17.59 4.73 -14.46
CA SER A 213 -17.98 6.11 -14.19
C SER A 213 -16.76 7.02 -13.95
N PRO A 214 -16.87 8.32 -14.23
CA PRO A 214 -15.83 9.29 -13.90
C PRO A 214 -15.75 9.52 -12.39
N LEU A 215 -14.59 10.00 -11.93
CA LEU A 215 -14.31 10.30 -10.52
C LEU A 215 -15.32 11.27 -9.89
N ASP A 216 -15.82 12.24 -10.65
CA ASP A 216 -16.69 13.30 -10.14
C ASP A 216 -18.00 12.77 -9.56
N ASN A 217 -18.49 11.61 -10.00
CA ASN A 217 -19.64 10.96 -9.40
C ASN A 217 -19.40 10.64 -7.92
N PHE A 218 -18.21 10.12 -7.59
CA PHE A 218 -17.83 9.84 -6.20
C PHE A 218 -17.60 11.14 -5.41
N LEU A 219 -16.86 12.10 -5.97
CA LEU A 219 -16.56 13.36 -5.28
C LEU A 219 -17.83 14.15 -4.93
N THR A 220 -18.84 14.10 -5.78
CA THR A 220 -20.14 14.73 -5.52
C THR A 220 -20.84 14.13 -4.30
N LEU A 221 -20.73 12.82 -4.09
CA LEU A 221 -21.32 12.14 -2.91
C LEU A 221 -20.51 12.37 -1.63
N MET A 222 -19.24 12.75 -1.75
CA MET A 222 -18.35 12.99 -0.63
C MET A 222 -18.27 14.47 -0.25
N GLN A 223 -19.28 15.27 -0.57
CA GLN A 223 -19.40 16.67 -0.14
C GLN A 223 -19.22 16.78 1.38
N GLY A 224 -18.34 17.71 1.82
CA GLY A 224 -17.95 17.88 3.21
C GLY A 224 -16.61 17.26 3.59
N MET A 225 -16.04 16.37 2.77
CA MET A 225 -14.65 15.96 2.89
C MET A 225 -13.73 16.87 2.07
N THR A 226 -12.59 17.23 2.63
CA THR A 226 -11.56 17.98 1.90
C THR A 226 -11.01 17.14 0.75
N VAL A 227 -10.99 17.69 -0.46
CA VAL A 227 -10.42 17.06 -1.65
C VAL A 227 -9.12 17.77 -2.01
N ARG A 228 -8.00 17.05 -1.96
CA ARG A 228 -6.70 17.51 -2.45
C ARG A 228 -6.40 16.87 -3.80
N ARG A 229 -5.90 17.65 -4.74
CA ARG A 229 -5.48 17.17 -6.07
C ARG A 229 -3.98 17.38 -6.25
N SER A 230 -3.26 16.31 -6.56
CA SER A 230 -1.83 16.38 -6.93
C SER A 230 -1.68 16.70 -8.41
N ASN A 231 -0.63 17.44 -8.75
CA ASN A 231 -0.24 17.69 -10.15
C ASN A 231 0.59 16.55 -10.76
N GLY A 232 0.62 15.39 -10.11
CA GLY A 232 1.42 14.23 -10.52
C GLY A 232 0.86 12.90 -10.05
N ASP A 233 1.52 11.84 -10.50
CA ASP A 233 1.17 10.45 -10.24
C ASP A 233 1.70 9.92 -8.90
N SER A 234 2.42 10.73 -8.13
CA SER A 234 3.13 10.29 -6.94
C SER A 234 2.90 11.22 -5.76
N ILE A 235 2.85 10.63 -4.56
CA ILE A 235 2.83 11.34 -3.29
C ILE A 235 3.79 10.68 -2.30
N SER A 236 4.28 11.48 -1.35
CA SER A 236 4.98 10.98 -0.16
C SER A 236 4.07 11.18 1.05
N ILE A 237 3.95 10.15 1.88
CA ILE A 237 3.09 10.15 3.07
C ILE A 237 3.98 9.83 4.27
N SER A 238 3.96 10.69 5.28
CA SER A 238 4.60 10.46 6.57
C SER A 238 3.53 10.35 7.66
N PRO A 239 3.75 9.55 8.71
CA PRO A 239 2.77 9.39 9.79
C PRO A 239 2.33 10.71 10.43
N LYS A 240 3.24 11.70 10.50
CA LYS A 240 2.98 13.04 11.05
C LYS A 240 2.18 13.94 10.12
N ASP A 241 2.14 13.62 8.81
CA ASP A 241 1.45 14.43 7.80
C ASP A 241 0.05 13.91 7.49
N LEU A 242 -0.37 12.84 8.17
CA LEU A 242 -1.72 12.28 8.02
C LEU A 242 -2.76 13.26 8.58
N PRO A 243 -3.86 13.50 7.86
CA PRO A 243 -4.90 14.41 8.32
C PRO A 243 -5.61 13.89 9.57
N GLU A 244 -6.03 14.79 10.45
CA GLU A 244 -6.84 14.43 11.63
C GLU A 244 -8.26 14.03 11.25
N LYS A 245 -8.84 14.72 10.26
CA LYS A 245 -10.13 14.41 9.66
C LYS A 245 -9.91 13.72 8.32
N GLY A 246 -10.83 12.84 7.96
CA GLY A 246 -10.76 12.14 6.67
C GLY A 246 -10.68 13.11 5.49
N GLU A 247 -9.71 12.89 4.59
CA GLU A 247 -9.51 13.66 3.36
C GLU A 247 -9.44 12.74 2.15
N ILE A 248 -9.71 13.29 0.97
CA ILE A 248 -9.58 12.60 -0.31
C ILE A 248 -8.37 13.16 -1.05
N GLN A 249 -7.43 12.30 -1.43
CA GLN A 249 -6.28 12.64 -2.25
C GLN A 249 -6.44 12.07 -3.66
N VAL A 250 -6.58 12.94 -4.64
CA VAL A 250 -6.66 12.58 -6.05
C VAL A 250 -5.29 12.73 -6.68
N LEU A 251 -4.79 11.67 -7.30
CA LEU A 251 -3.56 11.67 -8.09
C LEU A 251 -3.88 11.95 -9.56
N SER A 252 -2.91 12.52 -10.28
CA SER A 252 -3.03 12.84 -11.70
C SER A 252 -2.05 12.00 -12.50
N TYR A 253 -2.55 11.17 -13.41
CA TYR A 253 -1.72 10.41 -14.32
C TYR A 253 -1.23 11.32 -15.47
N LYS A 254 0.03 11.18 -15.85
CA LYS A 254 0.60 11.86 -17.02
C LYS A 254 0.60 10.92 -18.21
N PHE A 255 -0.33 11.13 -19.11
CA PHE A 255 -0.49 10.36 -20.35
C PHE A 255 0.65 10.62 -21.34
#